data_20d9896daae0cf189555ddc45a424bf5
#
_entry.id   20d9896daae0cf189555ddc45a424bf5
#
_cell.length_a   1.000
_cell.length_b   1.000
_cell.length_c   1.000
_cell.angle_alpha   90.00
_cell.angle_beta   90.00
_cell.angle_gamma   90.00
#
_symmetry.space_group_name_H-M   'P 1'
#
loop_
_entity.id
_entity.type
_entity.pdbx_description
1 polymer ?
#
loop_
_entity_poly.entity_id
_entity_poly.type
_entity_poly.pdbx_seq_one_letter_code
_entity_poly.pdbx_strand_id
1 'polypeptide(L)'
;QREAGIASAISALKGGRLVVMPTATVYGIGADAFDSDAVAALLSAKGRGRDMPVPVLVGSWHTIQGLVYSVPQTARELIRAFWPGALSLVVHQAPSLQWDLGDANGTVMLRMPLHPVAIELLREVGPMAVSSANISGRPAANTAREARDQLGDLVEVYLEGGPAQQQAASTIVDLTGPHPRVLREGPVTIEAIAGVLGVEPATLTQPTD
;
A
#
# COMPACT_ATOMS: atom_id res chain seq x y z
N GLN A 1 -9.79 -19.66 -14.85
CA GLN A 1 -10.36 -18.33 -14.59
C GLN A 1 -9.38 -17.39 -13.87
N ARG A 2 -8.64 -17.89 -12.84
CA ARG A 2 -7.66 -17.08 -12.08
C ARG A 2 -6.55 -16.53 -12.97
N GLU A 3 -5.90 -17.38 -13.77
CA GLU A 3 -4.81 -16.97 -14.65
C GLU A 3 -5.24 -15.95 -15.70
N ALA A 4 -6.42 -16.10 -16.28
CA ALA A 4 -6.98 -15.17 -17.24
C ALA A 4 -7.28 -13.82 -16.60
N GLY A 5 -7.79 -13.81 -15.37
CA GLY A 5 -8.05 -12.59 -14.61
C GLY A 5 -6.77 -11.84 -14.29
N ILE A 6 -5.74 -12.54 -13.83
CA ILE A 6 -4.43 -11.94 -13.54
C ILE A 6 -3.79 -11.41 -14.81
N ALA A 7 -3.83 -12.14 -15.92
CA ALA A 7 -3.31 -11.65 -17.20
C ALA A 7 -4.01 -10.38 -17.66
N SER A 8 -5.32 -10.31 -17.52
CA SER A 8 -6.11 -9.11 -17.83
C SER A 8 -5.73 -7.92 -16.94
N ALA A 9 -5.52 -8.18 -15.65
CA ALA A 9 -5.12 -7.14 -14.71
C ALA A 9 -3.71 -6.60 -15.03
N ILE A 10 -2.76 -7.48 -15.34
CA ILE A 10 -1.40 -7.09 -15.74
C ILE A 10 -1.47 -6.21 -16.99
N SER A 11 -2.23 -6.62 -18.00
CA SER A 11 -2.41 -5.86 -19.24
C SER A 11 -3.02 -4.48 -18.95
N ALA A 12 -4.04 -4.41 -18.12
CA ALA A 12 -4.66 -3.15 -17.72
C ALA A 12 -3.68 -2.22 -17.02
N LEU A 13 -2.93 -2.72 -16.04
CA LEU A 13 -1.94 -1.94 -15.29
C LEU A 13 -0.81 -1.42 -16.18
N LYS A 14 -0.28 -2.26 -17.07
CA LYS A 14 0.75 -1.85 -18.03
C LYS A 14 0.22 -0.85 -19.07
N GLY A 15 -1.07 -0.85 -19.30
CA GLY A 15 -1.77 0.12 -20.17
C GLY A 15 -2.19 1.40 -19.48
N GLY A 16 -1.79 1.62 -18.22
CA GLY A 16 -2.13 2.84 -17.47
C GLY A 16 -3.54 2.88 -16.92
N ARG A 17 -4.19 1.72 -16.78
CA ARG A 17 -5.55 1.62 -16.27
C ARG A 17 -5.57 1.10 -14.83
N LEU A 18 -6.71 1.22 -14.17
CA LEU A 18 -6.88 0.88 -12.76
C LEU A 18 -7.40 -0.55 -12.59
N VAL A 19 -6.97 -1.20 -11.53
CA VAL A 19 -7.37 -2.56 -11.15
C VAL A 19 -7.76 -2.57 -9.67
N VAL A 20 -8.80 -3.30 -9.33
CA VAL A 20 -9.14 -3.64 -7.94
C VAL A 20 -8.65 -5.06 -7.65
N MET A 21 -8.00 -5.24 -6.51
CA MET A 21 -7.38 -6.50 -6.12
C MET A 21 -7.47 -6.75 -4.61
N PRO A 22 -7.46 -8.03 -4.20
CA PRO A 22 -7.34 -8.38 -2.78
C PRO A 22 -5.92 -8.13 -2.26
N THR A 23 -5.79 -7.70 -1.00
CA THR A 23 -4.49 -7.40 -0.36
C THR A 23 -4.31 -8.06 1.00
N ALA A 24 -5.21 -8.96 1.40
CA ALA A 24 -5.35 -9.60 2.71
C ALA A 24 -5.87 -8.67 3.83
N THR A 25 -5.80 -7.36 3.67
CA THR A 25 -6.51 -6.37 4.48
C THR A 25 -7.82 -6.01 3.76
N VAL A 26 -8.14 -4.74 3.55
CA VAL A 26 -9.25 -4.34 2.67
C VAL A 26 -8.84 -4.50 1.21
N TYR A 27 -9.81 -4.58 0.29
CA TYR A 27 -9.50 -4.54 -1.14
C TYR A 27 -8.81 -3.23 -1.51
N GLY A 28 -7.91 -3.29 -2.49
CA GLY A 28 -7.16 -2.15 -2.98
C GLY A 28 -7.54 -1.77 -4.41
N ILE A 29 -7.55 -0.47 -4.70
CA ILE A 29 -7.55 0.05 -6.06
C ILE A 29 -6.12 0.46 -6.39
N GLY A 30 -5.59 -0.03 -7.52
CA GLY A 30 -4.18 0.09 -7.85
C GLY A 30 -3.92 0.60 -9.25
N ALA A 31 -2.74 1.21 -9.39
CA ALA A 31 -2.15 1.69 -10.62
C ALA A 31 -0.65 1.39 -10.64
N ASP A 32 -0.03 1.40 -11.82
CA ASP A 32 1.43 1.39 -11.92
C ASP A 32 1.97 2.67 -11.25
N ALA A 33 2.83 2.52 -10.23
CA ALA A 33 3.36 3.65 -9.48
C ALA A 33 4.20 4.61 -10.32
N PHE A 34 4.80 4.13 -11.41
CA PHE A 34 5.63 4.93 -12.30
C PHE A 34 4.85 5.56 -13.46
N ASP A 35 3.54 5.31 -13.57
CA ASP A 35 2.66 5.96 -14.53
C ASP A 35 1.89 7.09 -13.83
N SER A 36 2.38 8.32 -13.97
CA SER A 36 1.80 9.49 -13.29
C SER A 36 0.35 9.76 -13.69
N ASP A 37 -0.02 9.48 -14.92
CA ASP A 37 -1.41 9.65 -15.39
C ASP A 37 -2.32 8.60 -14.76
N ALA A 38 -1.84 7.36 -14.62
CA ALA A 38 -2.58 6.30 -13.95
C ALA A 38 -2.79 6.60 -12.46
N VAL A 39 -1.77 7.12 -11.79
CA VAL A 39 -1.87 7.54 -10.38
C VAL A 39 -2.86 8.70 -10.23
N ALA A 40 -2.83 9.68 -11.13
CA ALA A 40 -3.81 10.77 -11.15
C ALA A 40 -5.24 10.25 -11.35
N ALA A 41 -5.44 9.28 -12.23
CA ALA A 41 -6.74 8.62 -12.43
C ALA A 41 -7.21 7.89 -11.15
N LEU A 42 -6.29 7.25 -10.41
CA LEU A 42 -6.59 6.60 -9.15
C LEU A 42 -7.09 7.62 -8.11
N LEU A 43 -6.39 8.72 -7.94
CA LEU A 43 -6.79 9.79 -7.01
C LEU A 43 -8.16 10.37 -7.40
N SER A 44 -8.37 10.61 -8.68
CA SER A 44 -9.65 11.10 -9.21
C SER A 44 -10.79 10.12 -8.95
N ALA A 45 -10.57 8.83 -9.18
CA ALA A 45 -11.58 7.79 -8.95
C ALA A 45 -12.02 7.72 -7.48
N LYS A 46 -11.11 8.01 -6.55
CA LYS A 46 -11.42 8.07 -5.12
C LYS A 46 -12.03 9.41 -4.68
N GLY A 47 -12.01 10.44 -5.51
CA GLY A 47 -12.35 11.79 -5.10
C GLY A 47 -11.33 12.36 -4.09
N ARG A 48 -10.05 11.99 -4.24
CA ARG A 48 -8.96 12.31 -3.31
C ARG A 48 -8.00 13.32 -3.92
N GLY A 49 -7.59 14.31 -3.13
CA GLY A 49 -6.62 15.33 -3.58
C GLY A 49 -5.17 14.88 -3.46
N ARG A 50 -4.26 15.69 -4.01
CA ARG A 50 -2.82 15.47 -3.96
C ARG A 50 -2.22 15.59 -2.55
N ASP A 51 -2.90 16.26 -1.65
CA ASP A 51 -2.53 16.43 -0.23
C ASP A 51 -2.60 15.10 0.56
N MET A 52 -3.19 14.06 -0.03
CA MET A 52 -3.23 12.71 0.51
C MET A 52 -2.53 11.74 -0.44
N PRO A 53 -1.20 11.66 -0.41
CA PRO A 53 -0.43 10.84 -1.35
C PRO A 53 -0.77 9.36 -1.24
N VAL A 54 -0.55 8.63 -2.35
CA VAL A 54 -0.91 7.21 -2.46
C VAL A 54 0.21 6.34 -1.89
N PRO A 55 -0.10 5.34 -1.05
CA PRO A 55 0.88 4.34 -0.64
C PRO A 55 1.30 3.44 -1.81
N VAL A 56 2.45 2.79 -1.66
CA VAL A 56 3.00 1.87 -2.67
C VAL A 56 3.10 0.46 -2.10
N LEU A 57 2.62 -0.51 -2.87
CA LEU A 57 2.85 -1.94 -2.59
C LEU A 57 4.03 -2.45 -3.40
N VAL A 58 4.81 -3.34 -2.78
CA VAL A 58 5.94 -4.02 -3.42
C VAL A 58 5.77 -5.53 -3.36
N GLY A 59 6.26 -6.24 -4.39
CA GLY A 59 6.16 -7.70 -4.50
C GLY A 59 7.33 -8.44 -3.86
N SER A 60 8.37 -7.71 -3.43
CA SER A 60 9.54 -8.24 -2.74
C SER A 60 10.11 -7.15 -1.84
N TRP A 61 10.59 -7.53 -0.66
CA TRP A 61 11.28 -6.59 0.22
C TRP A 61 12.63 -6.13 -0.37
N HIS A 62 13.22 -6.85 -1.32
CA HIS A 62 14.40 -6.39 -2.06
C HIS A 62 14.12 -5.16 -2.93
N THR A 63 12.90 -5.00 -3.42
CA THR A 63 12.51 -3.86 -4.27
C THR A 63 12.68 -2.52 -3.58
N ILE A 64 12.58 -2.47 -2.25
CA ILE A 64 12.70 -1.22 -1.50
C ILE A 64 14.09 -0.59 -1.62
N GLN A 65 15.13 -1.37 -1.90
CA GLN A 65 16.50 -0.86 -2.06
C GLN A 65 16.63 0.18 -3.18
N GLY A 66 15.78 0.07 -4.21
CA GLY A 66 15.71 1.06 -5.29
C GLY A 66 14.75 2.22 -5.04
N LEU A 67 13.91 2.13 -4.01
CA LEU A 67 12.85 3.09 -3.74
C LEU A 67 13.14 4.02 -2.56
N VAL A 68 14.02 3.59 -1.67
CA VAL A 68 14.33 4.26 -0.40
C VAL A 68 15.72 4.87 -0.46
N TYR A 69 15.88 6.09 0.06
CA TYR A 69 17.18 6.75 0.11
C TYR A 69 18.21 5.94 0.92
N SER A 70 17.78 5.50 2.09
CA SER A 70 18.55 4.61 2.96
C SER A 70 17.58 3.82 3.81
N VAL A 71 17.77 2.50 3.89
CA VAL A 71 16.88 1.64 4.69
C VAL A 71 17.32 1.72 6.15
N PRO A 72 16.55 2.35 7.04
CA PRO A 72 16.89 2.40 8.46
C PRO A 72 16.95 0.99 9.07
N GLN A 73 17.75 0.81 10.12
CA GLN A 73 17.81 -0.47 10.83
C GLN A 73 16.46 -0.86 11.41
N THR A 74 15.68 0.10 11.91
CA THR A 74 14.31 -0.13 12.40
C THR A 74 13.40 -0.67 11.30
N ALA A 75 13.52 -0.15 10.07
CA ALA A 75 12.77 -0.67 8.92
C ALA A 75 13.15 -2.12 8.61
N ARG A 76 14.44 -2.46 8.64
CA ARG A 76 14.91 -3.82 8.40
C ARG A 76 14.35 -4.81 9.42
N GLU A 77 14.32 -4.43 10.68
CA GLU A 77 13.80 -5.27 11.77
C GLU A 77 12.29 -5.49 11.61
N LEU A 78 11.53 -4.45 11.31
CA LEU A 78 10.09 -4.53 11.10
C LEU A 78 9.72 -5.32 9.84
N ILE A 79 10.45 -5.13 8.74
CA ILE A 79 10.27 -5.90 7.50
C ILE A 79 10.51 -7.38 7.76
N ARG A 80 11.60 -7.71 8.43
CA ARG A 80 11.94 -9.11 8.75
C ARG A 80 10.87 -9.78 9.60
N ALA A 81 10.25 -9.05 10.52
CA ALA A 81 9.24 -9.57 11.42
C ALA A 81 7.84 -9.66 10.79
N PHE A 82 7.45 -8.69 9.94
CA PHE A 82 6.05 -8.48 9.57
C PHE A 82 5.75 -8.46 8.07
N TRP A 83 6.75 -8.44 7.19
CA TRP A 83 6.53 -8.53 5.75
C TRP A 83 6.79 -9.94 5.20
N PRO A 84 5.89 -10.41 4.32
CA PRO A 84 4.63 -9.81 3.88
C PRO A 84 3.58 -9.77 4.98
N GLY A 85 2.77 -8.73 5.02
CA GLY A 85 1.75 -8.60 6.06
C GLY A 85 1.07 -7.23 6.11
N ALA A 86 0.36 -6.99 7.20
CA ALA A 86 -0.48 -5.81 7.41
C ALA A 86 0.28 -4.64 8.06
N LEU A 87 1.54 -4.43 7.66
CA LEU A 87 2.38 -3.34 8.14
C LEU A 87 2.82 -2.44 6.98
N SER A 88 2.50 -1.16 7.08
CA SER A 88 2.96 -0.11 6.17
C SER A 88 4.01 0.75 6.89
N LEU A 89 5.08 1.09 6.18
CA LEU A 89 6.18 1.90 6.69
C LEU A 89 6.29 3.20 5.90
N VAL A 90 6.35 4.34 6.59
CA VAL A 90 6.65 5.63 5.97
C VAL A 90 8.15 5.87 6.09
N VAL A 91 8.82 6.06 4.96
CA VAL A 91 10.26 6.22 4.85
C VAL A 91 10.60 7.35 3.88
N HIS A 92 11.84 7.83 3.90
CA HIS A 92 12.31 8.78 2.90
C HIS A 92 12.56 8.06 1.57
N GLN A 93 11.93 8.54 0.50
CA GLN A 93 12.13 7.98 -0.84
C GLN A 93 13.49 8.36 -1.43
N ALA A 94 13.99 7.55 -2.37
CA ALA A 94 15.19 7.88 -3.12
C ALA A 94 14.97 9.15 -3.96
N PRO A 95 15.88 10.14 -3.89
CA PRO A 95 15.69 11.42 -4.61
C PRO A 95 15.62 11.30 -6.13
N SER A 96 16.17 10.20 -6.68
CA SER A 96 16.20 9.93 -8.12
C SER A 96 14.89 9.40 -8.68
N LEU A 97 13.90 9.06 -7.84
CA LEU A 97 12.61 8.54 -8.32
C LEU A 97 11.81 9.63 -9.02
N GLN A 98 11.30 9.27 -10.19
CA GLN A 98 10.50 10.18 -11.03
C GLN A 98 9.02 9.83 -11.02
N TRP A 99 8.54 9.20 -9.96
CA TRP A 99 7.12 8.98 -9.79
C TRP A 99 6.43 10.20 -9.17
N ASP A 100 5.13 10.32 -9.40
CA ASP A 100 4.29 11.34 -8.79
C ASP A 100 3.08 10.68 -8.11
N LEU A 101 3.18 10.51 -6.80
CA LEU A 101 2.16 9.85 -5.97
C LEU A 101 1.25 10.85 -5.25
N GLY A 102 1.41 12.15 -5.50
CA GLY A 102 0.84 13.25 -4.75
C GLY A 102 1.91 14.01 -3.97
N ASP A 103 1.48 14.91 -3.11
CA ASP A 103 2.38 15.83 -2.38
C ASP A 103 2.87 15.16 -1.08
N ALA A 104 3.92 14.34 -1.19
CA ALA A 104 4.44 13.51 -0.11
C ALA A 104 5.70 14.07 0.57
N ASN A 105 6.21 15.23 0.15
CA ASN A 105 7.38 15.89 0.73
C ASN A 105 8.62 14.98 0.83
N GLY A 106 8.87 14.16 -0.19
CA GLY A 106 10.03 13.27 -0.23
C GLY A 106 9.88 12.00 0.60
N THR A 107 8.71 11.69 1.09
CA THR A 107 8.41 10.43 1.80
C THR A 107 7.56 9.50 0.96
N VAL A 108 7.54 8.22 1.32
CA VAL A 108 6.67 7.23 0.70
C VAL A 108 6.24 6.21 1.75
N MET A 109 4.98 5.76 1.64
CA MET A 109 4.47 4.66 2.46
C MET A 109 4.58 3.38 1.65
N LEU A 110 5.27 2.37 2.20
CA LEU A 110 5.54 1.09 1.56
C LEU A 110 4.94 -0.06 2.36
N ARG A 111 4.44 -1.07 1.64
CA ARG A 111 3.98 -2.32 2.23
C ARG A 111 4.21 -3.48 1.27
N MET A 112 4.54 -4.68 1.79
CA MET A 112 4.51 -5.95 1.06
C MET A 112 3.29 -6.75 1.52
N PRO A 113 2.24 -6.89 0.68
CA PRO A 113 1.00 -7.54 1.11
C PRO A 113 1.13 -9.06 1.16
N LEU A 114 0.46 -9.68 2.14
CA LEU A 114 0.39 -11.14 2.25
C LEU A 114 -0.83 -11.67 1.51
N HIS A 115 -0.79 -11.60 0.19
CA HIS A 115 -1.83 -12.20 -0.67
C HIS A 115 -1.21 -12.68 -1.98
N PRO A 116 -1.45 -13.94 -2.38
CA PRO A 116 -0.80 -14.51 -3.57
C PRO A 116 -1.14 -13.76 -4.86
N VAL A 117 -2.37 -13.28 -5.03
CA VAL A 117 -2.79 -12.50 -6.21
C VAL A 117 -2.03 -11.17 -6.26
N ALA A 118 -1.99 -10.45 -5.14
CA ALA A 118 -1.27 -9.17 -5.07
C ALA A 118 0.22 -9.34 -5.37
N ILE A 119 0.87 -10.33 -4.78
CA ILE A 119 2.29 -10.61 -5.01
C ILE A 119 2.55 -10.94 -6.48
N GLU A 120 1.70 -11.73 -7.11
CA GLU A 120 1.84 -12.10 -8.52
C GLU A 120 1.75 -10.87 -9.44
N LEU A 121 0.78 -9.98 -9.20
CA LEU A 121 0.67 -8.72 -9.94
C LEU A 121 1.90 -7.82 -9.73
N LEU A 122 2.34 -7.68 -8.50
CA LEU A 122 3.48 -6.83 -8.15
C LEU A 122 4.80 -7.33 -8.76
N ARG A 123 4.99 -8.65 -8.86
CA ARG A 123 6.16 -9.23 -9.53
C ARG A 123 6.20 -8.93 -11.01
N GLU A 124 5.06 -8.91 -11.67
CA GLU A 124 4.97 -8.67 -13.11
C GLU A 124 4.95 -7.18 -13.47
N VAL A 125 4.28 -6.36 -12.69
CA VAL A 125 4.09 -4.93 -12.98
C VAL A 125 5.18 -4.08 -12.33
N GLY A 126 5.72 -4.52 -11.22
CA GLY A 126 6.60 -3.72 -10.35
C GLY A 126 5.80 -2.99 -9.27
N PRO A 127 6.40 -1.99 -8.61
CA PRO A 127 5.72 -1.23 -7.57
C PRO A 127 4.40 -0.63 -8.06
N MET A 128 3.35 -0.78 -7.25
CA MET A 128 2.02 -0.27 -7.55
C MET A 128 1.58 0.75 -6.52
N ALA A 129 1.02 1.86 -6.99
CA ALA A 129 0.27 2.77 -6.14
C ALA A 129 -1.08 2.13 -5.82
N VAL A 130 -1.35 1.88 -4.55
CA VAL A 130 -2.57 1.18 -4.11
C VAL A 130 -3.16 1.86 -2.88
N SER A 131 -4.44 2.16 -2.96
CA SER A 131 -5.21 2.70 -1.85
C SER A 131 -6.43 1.80 -1.59
N SER A 132 -7.12 1.99 -0.48
CA SER A 132 -8.35 1.21 -0.21
C SER A 132 -9.37 1.39 -1.34
N ALA A 133 -10.04 0.30 -1.72
CA ALA A 133 -11.02 0.30 -2.80
C ALA A 133 -12.36 0.87 -2.33
N ASN A 134 -12.44 2.19 -2.34
CA ASN A 134 -13.62 2.95 -1.94
C ASN A 134 -13.55 4.37 -2.48
N ILE A 135 -14.68 5.03 -2.59
CA ILE A 135 -14.73 6.49 -2.69
C ILE A 135 -14.37 7.05 -1.31
N SER A 136 -13.49 8.06 -1.27
CA SER A 136 -13.06 8.67 -0.01
C SER A 136 -14.26 9.09 0.86
N GLY A 137 -14.20 8.74 2.14
CA GLY A 137 -15.29 8.98 3.10
C GLY A 137 -16.32 7.86 3.18
N ARG A 138 -16.29 6.89 2.26
CA ARG A 138 -17.15 5.69 2.33
C ARG A 138 -16.35 4.50 2.89
N PRO A 139 -17.04 3.46 3.43
CA PRO A 139 -16.35 2.28 3.93
C PRO A 139 -15.50 1.59 2.86
N ALA A 140 -14.32 1.13 3.27
CA ALA A 140 -13.44 0.34 2.40
C ALA A 140 -14.11 -0.99 2.03
N ALA A 141 -13.95 -1.41 0.77
CA ALA A 141 -14.53 -2.64 0.28
C ALA A 141 -13.82 -3.87 0.84
N ASN A 142 -14.61 -4.87 1.24
CA ASN A 142 -14.14 -6.17 1.71
C ASN A 142 -14.31 -7.27 0.65
N THR A 143 -14.93 -6.95 -0.47
CA THR A 143 -15.12 -7.83 -1.63
C THR A 143 -14.96 -7.01 -2.92
N ALA A 144 -14.66 -7.71 -4.02
CA ALA A 144 -14.61 -7.07 -5.34
C ALA A 144 -15.96 -6.47 -5.72
N ARG A 145 -17.06 -7.11 -5.34
CA ARG A 145 -18.42 -6.62 -5.58
C ARG A 145 -18.70 -5.29 -4.90
N GLU A 146 -18.36 -5.18 -3.61
CA GLU A 146 -18.49 -3.92 -2.87
C GLU A 146 -17.67 -2.79 -3.51
N ALA A 147 -16.46 -3.11 -3.97
CA ALA A 147 -15.61 -2.16 -4.68
C ALA A 147 -16.26 -1.70 -5.99
N ARG A 148 -16.82 -2.64 -6.75
CA ARG A 148 -17.49 -2.35 -8.02
C ARG A 148 -18.73 -1.49 -7.84
N ASP A 149 -19.49 -1.72 -6.77
CA ASP A 149 -20.68 -0.92 -6.46
C ASP A 149 -20.32 0.55 -6.22
N GLN A 150 -19.15 0.85 -5.72
CA GLN A 150 -18.67 2.22 -5.51
C GLN A 150 -17.95 2.81 -6.74
N LEU A 151 -17.08 2.03 -7.39
CA LEU A 151 -16.13 2.53 -8.38
C LEU A 151 -16.55 2.31 -9.85
N GLY A 152 -17.44 1.33 -10.10
CA GLY A 152 -18.04 1.12 -11.43
C GLY A 152 -17.03 0.99 -12.56
N ASP A 153 -17.25 1.74 -13.63
CA ASP A 153 -16.44 1.69 -14.87
C ASP A 153 -15.12 2.48 -14.79
N LEU A 154 -14.84 3.14 -13.65
CA LEU A 154 -13.56 3.80 -13.41
C LEU A 154 -12.40 2.81 -13.27
N VAL A 155 -12.70 1.54 -13.01
CA VAL A 155 -11.77 0.44 -12.88
C VAL A 155 -11.96 -0.54 -14.02
N GLU A 156 -10.89 -0.95 -14.67
CA GLU A 156 -10.91 -1.85 -15.81
C GLU A 156 -11.14 -3.31 -15.42
N VAL A 157 -10.47 -3.76 -14.36
CA VAL A 157 -10.51 -5.16 -13.90
C VAL A 157 -10.75 -5.21 -12.39
N TYR A 158 -11.70 -6.04 -11.98
CA TYR A 158 -11.93 -6.38 -10.57
C TYR A 158 -11.55 -7.84 -10.33
N LEU A 159 -10.51 -8.06 -9.54
CA LEU A 159 -10.07 -9.41 -9.17
C LEU A 159 -10.75 -9.84 -7.88
N GLU A 160 -11.50 -10.93 -7.92
CA GLU A 160 -12.17 -11.51 -6.76
C GLU A 160 -11.27 -12.58 -6.13
N GLY A 161 -10.98 -12.43 -4.84
CA GLY A 161 -10.21 -13.37 -4.04
C GLY A 161 -10.95 -13.82 -2.77
N GLY A 162 -12.26 -13.62 -2.75
CA GLY A 162 -13.08 -13.85 -1.55
C GLY A 162 -13.09 -12.66 -0.61
N PRO A 163 -13.84 -12.73 0.51
CA PRO A 163 -13.89 -11.66 1.49
C PRO A 163 -12.52 -11.35 2.08
N ALA A 164 -12.26 -10.08 2.39
CA ALA A 164 -11.03 -9.65 3.03
C ALA A 164 -10.85 -10.35 4.37
N GLN A 165 -9.68 -10.95 4.59
CA GLN A 165 -9.44 -11.77 5.78
C GLN A 165 -9.42 -10.98 7.08
N GLN A 166 -8.83 -9.79 7.05
CA GLN A 166 -8.66 -8.97 8.25
C GLN A 166 -9.65 -7.80 8.34
N GLN A 167 -10.32 -7.46 7.28
CA GLN A 167 -11.34 -6.40 7.21
C GLN A 167 -10.93 -5.07 7.88
N ALA A 168 -9.63 -4.84 7.98
CA ALA A 168 -9.04 -3.68 8.63
C ALA A 168 -7.86 -3.17 7.83
N ALA A 169 -7.65 -1.87 7.83
CA ALA A 169 -6.50 -1.24 7.18
C ALA A 169 -5.19 -1.61 7.90
N SER A 170 -4.07 -1.58 7.16
CA SER A 170 -2.75 -1.89 7.72
C SER A 170 -2.35 -0.94 8.85
N THR A 171 -1.52 -1.43 9.75
CA THR A 171 -0.81 -0.59 10.73
C THR A 171 0.20 0.29 9.99
N ILE A 172 0.33 1.55 10.38
CA ILE A 172 1.29 2.50 9.78
C ILE A 172 2.31 2.91 10.84
N VAL A 173 3.59 2.71 10.52
CA VAL A 173 4.71 3.21 11.32
C VAL A 173 5.50 4.24 10.52
N ASP A 174 5.65 5.42 11.08
CA ASP A 174 6.50 6.48 10.52
C ASP A 174 7.94 6.32 11.03
N LEU A 175 8.87 6.15 10.10
CA LEU A 175 10.29 6.01 10.36
C LEU A 175 11.10 7.22 9.87
N THR A 176 10.43 8.32 9.51
CA THR A 176 11.09 9.52 8.98
C THR A 176 11.56 10.49 10.07
N GLY A 177 11.05 10.35 11.27
CA GLY A 177 11.42 11.17 12.43
C GLY A 177 12.59 10.61 13.23
N PRO A 178 12.96 11.26 14.36
CA PRO A 178 14.09 10.84 15.20
C PRO A 178 13.87 9.49 15.90
N HIS A 179 12.62 9.07 16.06
CA HIS A 179 12.24 7.77 16.62
C HIS A 179 10.98 7.24 15.91
N PRO A 180 10.79 5.90 15.88
CA PRO A 180 9.61 5.30 15.27
C PRO A 180 8.31 5.76 15.94
N ARG A 181 7.28 5.99 15.13
CA ARG A 181 5.97 6.42 15.62
C ARG A 181 4.86 5.68 14.89
N VAL A 182 3.91 5.11 15.64
CA VAL A 182 2.71 4.49 15.06
C VAL A 182 1.69 5.57 14.75
N LEU A 183 1.37 5.75 13.47
CA LEU A 183 0.36 6.71 13.00
C LEU A 183 -1.04 6.13 13.04
N ARG A 184 -1.17 4.81 12.86
CA ARG A 184 -2.44 4.09 12.89
C ARG A 184 -2.17 2.65 13.31
N GLU A 185 -2.86 2.18 14.33
CA GLU A 185 -2.84 0.76 14.70
C GLU A 185 -3.87 0.00 13.88
N GLY A 186 -3.44 -1.10 13.29
CA GLY A 186 -4.26 -2.07 12.58
C GLY A 186 -3.97 -3.47 13.09
N PRO A 187 -3.97 -4.51 12.21
CA PRO A 187 -3.74 -5.89 12.63
C PRO A 187 -2.40 -6.16 13.32
N VAL A 188 -1.35 -5.42 12.96
CA VAL A 188 -0.06 -5.47 13.67
C VAL A 188 -0.13 -4.52 14.86
N THR A 189 -0.06 -5.07 16.07
CA THR A 189 -0.26 -4.29 17.29
C THR A 189 0.95 -3.44 17.67
N ILE A 190 0.71 -2.37 18.42
CA ILE A 190 1.77 -1.52 18.98
C ILE A 190 2.71 -2.36 19.85
N GLU A 191 2.17 -3.27 20.65
CA GLU A 191 2.95 -4.18 21.52
C GLU A 191 3.87 -5.08 20.70
N ALA A 192 3.40 -5.62 19.57
CA ALA A 192 4.22 -6.45 18.68
C ALA A 192 5.36 -5.65 18.07
N ILE A 193 5.10 -4.43 17.62
CA ILE A 193 6.12 -3.52 17.08
C ILE A 193 7.15 -3.17 18.14
N ALA A 194 6.70 -2.79 19.33
CA ALA A 194 7.56 -2.46 20.46
C ALA A 194 8.46 -3.63 20.84
N GLY A 195 7.93 -4.85 20.83
CA GLY A 195 8.68 -6.07 21.12
C GLY A 195 9.80 -6.31 20.12
N VAL A 196 9.55 -6.11 18.83
CA VAL A 196 10.57 -6.26 17.78
C VAL A 196 11.65 -5.19 17.87
N LEU A 197 11.26 -3.95 18.16
CA LEU A 197 12.21 -2.81 18.24
C LEU A 197 12.93 -2.71 19.59
N GLY A 198 12.49 -3.46 20.61
CA GLY A 198 13.07 -3.39 21.94
C GLY A 198 12.80 -2.07 22.67
N VAL A 199 11.63 -1.48 22.45
CA VAL A 199 11.21 -0.21 23.06
C VAL A 199 9.92 -0.37 23.85
N GLU A 200 9.65 0.59 24.74
CA GLU A 200 8.37 0.62 25.45
C GLU A 200 7.24 1.05 24.49
N PRO A 201 6.07 0.39 24.52
CA PRO A 201 4.95 0.72 23.65
C PRO A 201 4.56 2.20 23.67
N ALA A 202 4.62 2.84 24.83
CA ALA A 202 4.26 4.26 24.98
C ALA A 202 5.16 5.19 24.16
N THR A 203 6.40 4.83 23.89
CA THR A 203 7.31 5.65 23.07
C THR A 203 6.88 5.75 21.61
N LEU A 204 6.14 4.75 21.12
CA LEU A 204 5.66 4.69 19.73
C LEU A 204 4.44 5.58 19.48
N THR A 205 3.81 6.09 20.54
CA THR A 205 2.60 6.92 20.45
C THR A 205 2.84 8.37 20.86
N GLN A 206 4.06 8.70 21.25
CA GLN A 206 4.42 10.08 21.65
C GLN A 206 4.49 10.99 20.42
N PRO A 207 3.99 12.24 20.54
CA PRO A 207 4.19 13.23 19.49
C PRO A 207 5.69 13.48 19.28
N THR A 208 6.07 13.72 18.05
CA THR A 208 7.40 14.28 17.74
C THR A 208 7.36 15.76 18.04
N ASP A 209 8.16 16.21 18.99
CA ASP A 209 8.37 17.64 19.27
C ASP A 209 9.03 18.34 18.09
#